data_4daa02a7879e16ee47f2debcd3458c84
#
_entry.id   4daa02a7879e16ee47f2debcd3458c84
#
_cell.length_a   1.000
_cell.length_b   1.000
_cell.length_c   1.000
_cell.angle_alpha   90.00
_cell.angle_beta   90.00
_cell.angle_gamma   90.00
#
_symmetry.space_group_name_H-M   'P 1'
#
loop_
_entity.id
_entity.type
_entity.pdbx_description
1 polymer ?
#
loop_
_entity_poly.entity_id
_entity_poly.type
_entity_poly.pdbx_seq_one_letter_code
_entity_poly.pdbx_strand_id
1 'polypeptide(L)'
;VFDSYVNKTLPQKVYVESEYINNFLDSTLYIKTDYEKSKRVFQGIEKNICYEALYNSYNAFLSNEKDKEVYILKYICNGFDVGPKINNMLTISYVFKVINMKKRSLSECHKLKGLLRFQEIAPNFCYSSIHPDNNIIEPLGHHFINRLPTMNFIIHDKIREICFIYNTKEYKIIDSKNINIPS
;
A
#
# COMPACT_ATOMS: atom_id res chain seq x y z
N VAL A 1 -14.21 -4.49 0.45
CA VAL A 1 -14.18 -5.94 0.13
C VAL A 1 -15.27 -6.68 0.86
N PHE A 2 -15.30 -6.65 2.20
CA PHE A 2 -16.28 -7.41 2.98
C PHE A 2 -17.73 -7.13 2.54
N ASP A 3 -18.13 -5.87 2.57
CA ASP A 3 -19.50 -5.47 2.24
C ASP A 3 -19.84 -5.73 0.76
N SER A 4 -18.90 -5.54 -0.16
CA SER A 4 -19.09 -5.84 -1.59
C SER A 4 -19.27 -7.34 -1.85
N TYR A 5 -18.51 -8.19 -1.16
CA TYR A 5 -18.60 -9.65 -1.31
C TYR A 5 -19.93 -10.18 -0.72
N VAL A 6 -20.29 -9.74 0.49
CA VAL A 6 -21.53 -10.16 1.16
C VAL A 6 -22.76 -9.71 0.38
N ASN A 7 -22.79 -8.48 -0.09
CA ASN A 7 -23.94 -7.91 -0.82
C ASN A 7 -23.92 -8.26 -2.33
N LYS A 8 -22.89 -8.97 -2.80
CA LYS A 8 -22.68 -9.30 -4.22
C LYS A 8 -22.73 -8.07 -5.14
N THR A 9 -22.26 -6.92 -4.64
CA THR A 9 -22.23 -5.65 -5.37
C THR A 9 -20.80 -5.20 -5.57
N LEU A 10 -20.42 -4.91 -6.83
CA LEU A 10 -19.12 -4.35 -7.16
C LEU A 10 -19.30 -2.88 -7.52
N PRO A 11 -18.67 -1.95 -6.78
CA PRO A 11 -18.74 -0.54 -7.11
C PRO A 11 -18.00 -0.26 -8.42
N GLN A 12 -18.43 0.76 -9.14
CA GLN A 12 -17.73 1.26 -10.32
C GLN A 12 -16.45 2.01 -9.93
N LYS A 13 -16.50 2.74 -8.78
CA LYS A 13 -15.40 3.52 -8.25
C LYS A 13 -15.39 3.44 -6.72
N VAL A 14 -14.19 3.64 -6.14
CA VAL A 14 -13.97 3.75 -4.70
C VAL A 14 -13.19 5.03 -4.46
N TYR A 15 -13.66 5.85 -3.53
CA TYR A 15 -13.04 7.13 -3.18
C TYR A 15 -12.74 7.19 -1.70
N VAL A 16 -11.75 7.97 -1.34
CA VAL A 16 -11.60 8.49 0.01
C VAL A 16 -12.62 9.62 0.20
N GLU A 17 -13.26 9.72 1.36
CA GLU A 17 -14.33 10.68 1.62
C GLU A 17 -13.94 12.13 1.29
N SER A 18 -12.68 12.51 1.57
CA SER A 18 -12.14 13.84 1.26
C SER A 18 -12.00 14.15 -0.24
N GLU A 19 -11.96 13.12 -1.08
CA GLU A 19 -11.79 13.27 -2.54
C GLU A 19 -13.12 13.11 -3.31
N TYR A 20 -14.18 12.71 -2.60
CA TYR A 20 -15.46 12.47 -3.25
C TYR A 20 -16.24 13.76 -3.49
N ILE A 21 -16.56 14.01 -4.76
CA ILE A 21 -17.46 15.08 -5.17
C ILE A 21 -18.84 14.46 -5.39
N ASN A 22 -19.80 14.89 -4.58
CA ASN A 22 -21.17 14.37 -4.65
C ASN A 22 -21.78 14.58 -6.06
N ASN A 23 -22.25 13.50 -6.65
CA ASN A 23 -22.94 13.50 -7.93
C ASN A 23 -24.38 12.98 -7.72
N PHE A 24 -25.37 13.76 -8.13
CA PHE A 24 -26.78 13.41 -7.97
C PHE A 24 -27.22 12.18 -8.79
N LEU A 25 -26.38 11.72 -9.72
CA LEU A 25 -26.70 10.58 -10.58
C LEU A 25 -26.16 9.25 -10.03
N ASP A 26 -25.26 9.29 -9.06
CA ASP A 26 -24.60 8.09 -8.51
C ASP A 26 -25.21 7.69 -7.18
N SER A 27 -25.49 6.41 -7.01
CA SER A 27 -25.82 5.86 -5.69
C SER A 27 -24.50 5.66 -4.91
N THR A 28 -24.37 6.35 -3.78
CA THR A 28 -23.16 6.32 -2.96
C THR A 28 -23.37 5.51 -1.70
N LEU A 29 -22.44 4.60 -1.40
CA LEU A 29 -22.40 3.85 -0.15
C LEU A 29 -21.19 4.29 0.68
N TYR A 30 -21.45 4.86 1.86
CA TYR A 30 -20.40 5.21 2.82
C TYR A 30 -20.04 3.99 3.68
N ILE A 31 -18.75 3.65 3.73
CA ILE A 31 -18.24 2.53 4.51
C ILE A 31 -17.21 3.06 5.52
N LYS A 32 -17.50 2.88 6.80
CA LYS A 32 -16.54 3.18 7.87
C LYS A 32 -15.51 2.06 7.99
N THR A 33 -14.30 2.44 8.38
CA THR A 33 -13.25 1.48 8.71
C THR A 33 -13.69 0.59 9.86
N ASP A 34 -13.61 -0.73 9.65
CA ASP A 34 -13.99 -1.76 10.62
C ASP A 34 -12.87 -2.80 10.69
N TYR A 35 -12.16 -2.82 11.81
CA TYR A 35 -11.01 -3.70 12.02
C TYR A 35 -11.38 -5.18 12.02
N GLU A 36 -12.54 -5.55 12.56
CA GLU A 36 -12.97 -6.94 12.58
C GLU A 36 -13.34 -7.44 11.18
N LYS A 37 -14.05 -6.63 10.39
CA LYS A 37 -14.30 -6.94 8.97
C LYS A 37 -12.99 -7.02 8.19
N SER A 38 -12.06 -6.11 8.42
CA SER A 38 -10.75 -6.10 7.78
C SER A 38 -9.98 -7.38 8.08
N LYS A 39 -9.87 -7.76 9.36
CA LYS A 39 -9.21 -8.98 9.81
C LYS A 39 -9.82 -10.24 9.18
N ARG A 40 -11.15 -10.32 9.13
CA ARG A 40 -11.86 -11.42 8.46
C ARG A 40 -11.55 -11.51 6.99
N VAL A 41 -11.43 -10.36 6.29
CA VAL A 41 -11.04 -10.34 4.87
C VAL A 41 -9.62 -10.85 4.68
N PHE A 42 -8.65 -10.38 5.49
CA PHE A 42 -7.26 -10.86 5.44
C PHE A 42 -7.17 -12.37 5.62
N GLN A 43 -7.78 -12.89 6.69
CA GLN A 43 -7.82 -14.33 6.97
C GLN A 43 -8.55 -15.10 5.87
N GLY A 44 -9.63 -14.54 5.34
CA GLY A 44 -10.39 -15.12 4.24
C GLY A 44 -9.57 -15.24 2.97
N ILE A 45 -8.82 -14.22 2.59
CA ILE A 45 -7.92 -14.26 1.42
C ILE A 45 -6.86 -15.34 1.59
N GLU A 46 -6.19 -15.37 2.75
CA GLU A 46 -5.13 -16.33 3.02
C GLU A 46 -5.64 -17.78 2.99
N LYS A 47 -6.80 -18.02 3.62
CA LYS A 47 -7.39 -19.36 3.76
C LYS A 47 -8.06 -19.88 2.48
N ASN A 48 -8.82 -19.02 1.79
CA ASN A 48 -9.69 -19.45 0.69
C ASN A 48 -9.11 -19.14 -0.70
N ILE A 49 -8.15 -18.21 -0.78
CA ILE A 49 -7.43 -17.92 -2.02
C ILE A 49 -6.01 -18.45 -1.87
N CYS A 50 -5.08 -17.64 -1.37
CA CYS A 50 -3.71 -18.01 -0.99
C CYS A 50 -2.96 -16.77 -0.48
N TYR A 51 -1.82 -16.99 0.19
CA TYR A 51 -0.92 -15.92 0.63
C TYR A 51 -0.43 -15.03 -0.53
N GLU A 52 -0.18 -15.61 -1.71
CA GLU A 52 0.24 -14.85 -2.88
C GLU A 52 -0.80 -13.80 -3.30
N ALA A 53 -2.10 -14.11 -3.21
CA ALA A 53 -3.16 -13.15 -3.52
C ALA A 53 -3.18 -11.97 -2.54
N LEU A 54 -2.93 -12.22 -1.26
CA LEU A 54 -2.76 -11.17 -0.26
C LEU A 54 -1.55 -10.30 -0.58
N TYR A 55 -0.41 -10.91 -0.86
CA TYR A 55 0.82 -10.21 -1.23
C TYR A 55 0.67 -9.38 -2.51
N ASN A 56 -0.03 -9.91 -3.53
CA ASN A 56 -0.33 -9.18 -4.76
C ASN A 56 -1.20 -7.97 -4.48
N SER A 57 -2.26 -8.13 -3.67
CA SER A 57 -3.19 -7.06 -3.32
C SER A 57 -2.50 -5.93 -2.53
N TYR A 58 -1.67 -6.28 -1.54
CA TYR A 58 -0.91 -5.32 -0.75
C TYR A 58 0.03 -4.49 -1.64
N ASN A 59 0.87 -5.15 -2.44
CA ASN A 59 1.83 -4.44 -3.30
C ASN A 59 1.14 -3.65 -4.43
N ALA A 60 -0.02 -4.09 -4.91
CA ALA A 60 -0.83 -3.32 -5.85
C ALA A 60 -1.43 -2.07 -5.17
N PHE A 61 -1.81 -2.15 -3.91
CA PHE A 61 -2.34 -1.02 -3.15
C PHE A 61 -1.30 0.09 -2.95
N LEU A 62 -0.02 -0.26 -2.88
CA LEU A 62 1.08 0.72 -2.81
C LEU A 62 1.25 1.52 -4.11
N SER A 63 0.69 1.07 -5.23
CA SER A 63 0.78 1.76 -6.53
C SER A 63 0.08 3.12 -6.51
N ASN A 64 0.54 4.05 -7.35
CA ASN A 64 -0.11 5.32 -7.64
C ASN A 64 -1.17 5.24 -8.77
N GLU A 65 -1.44 4.04 -9.27
CA GLU A 65 -2.43 3.83 -10.34
C GLU A 65 -3.83 4.29 -9.89
N LYS A 66 -4.53 5.01 -10.76
CA LYS A 66 -5.92 5.41 -10.53
C LYS A 66 -6.85 4.19 -10.49
N ASP A 67 -7.89 4.28 -9.68
CA ASP A 67 -8.91 3.22 -9.52
C ASP A 67 -8.33 1.85 -9.07
N LYS A 68 -7.12 1.84 -8.47
CA LYS A 68 -6.47 0.62 -7.98
C LYS A 68 -7.36 -0.16 -7.00
N GLU A 69 -8.12 0.54 -6.18
CA GLU A 69 -9.04 -0.02 -5.19
C GLU A 69 -10.10 -0.90 -5.85
N VAL A 70 -10.63 -0.47 -6.99
CA VAL A 70 -11.63 -1.23 -7.76
C VAL A 70 -11.02 -2.48 -8.39
N TYR A 71 -9.81 -2.37 -8.94
CA TYR A 71 -9.11 -3.52 -9.51
C TYR A 71 -8.76 -4.56 -8.45
N ILE A 72 -8.26 -4.12 -7.30
CA ILE A 72 -7.94 -4.99 -6.16
C ILE A 72 -9.22 -5.63 -5.62
N LEU A 73 -10.30 -4.88 -5.49
CA LEU A 73 -11.58 -5.40 -5.04
C LEU A 73 -12.10 -6.52 -5.96
N LYS A 74 -12.13 -6.28 -7.28
CA LYS A 74 -12.55 -7.26 -8.28
C LYS A 74 -11.66 -8.50 -8.26
N TYR A 75 -10.36 -8.32 -8.12
CA TYR A 75 -9.39 -9.41 -8.02
C TYR A 75 -9.64 -10.29 -6.79
N ILE A 76 -9.86 -9.70 -5.62
CA ILE A 76 -10.12 -10.44 -4.38
C ILE A 76 -11.49 -11.13 -4.44
N CYS A 77 -12.54 -10.44 -4.88
CA CYS A 77 -13.88 -11.03 -4.97
C CYS A 77 -13.89 -12.24 -5.92
N ASN A 78 -13.32 -12.12 -7.11
CA ASN A 78 -13.20 -13.25 -8.02
C ASN A 78 -12.26 -14.35 -7.46
N GLY A 79 -11.22 -13.95 -6.72
CA GLY A 79 -10.33 -14.89 -6.05
C GLY A 79 -11.07 -15.81 -5.06
N PHE A 80 -12.09 -15.30 -4.36
CA PHE A 80 -12.93 -16.13 -3.48
C PHE A 80 -13.75 -17.17 -4.25
N ASP A 81 -14.09 -16.89 -5.51
CA ASP A 81 -14.87 -17.82 -6.34
C ASP A 81 -13.98 -18.90 -7.01
N VAL A 82 -12.78 -18.52 -7.47
CA VAL A 82 -11.91 -19.41 -8.28
C VAL A 82 -10.67 -19.94 -7.52
N GLY A 83 -10.42 -19.43 -6.31
CA GLY A 83 -9.27 -19.80 -5.48
C GLY A 83 -7.93 -19.32 -6.04
N PRO A 84 -6.81 -20.05 -5.77
CA PRO A 84 -5.46 -19.65 -6.16
C PRO A 84 -5.24 -19.45 -7.67
N LYS A 85 -6.09 -20.01 -8.50
CA LYS A 85 -6.03 -19.91 -9.97
C LYS A 85 -6.11 -18.44 -10.43
N ILE A 86 -6.70 -17.55 -9.62
CA ILE A 86 -6.82 -16.11 -9.94
C ILE A 86 -5.48 -15.50 -10.33
N ASN A 87 -4.37 -15.91 -9.69
CA ASN A 87 -3.04 -15.36 -9.93
C ASN A 87 -2.55 -15.57 -11.38
N ASN A 88 -3.06 -16.59 -12.06
CA ASN A 88 -2.64 -16.98 -13.40
C ASN A 88 -3.63 -16.53 -14.50
N MET A 89 -4.77 -15.92 -14.12
CA MET A 89 -5.82 -15.49 -15.06
C MET A 89 -5.50 -14.14 -15.69
N LEU A 90 -4.31 -14.00 -16.29
CA LEU A 90 -3.79 -12.74 -16.82
C LEU A 90 -4.55 -12.17 -18.02
N THR A 91 -5.43 -12.97 -18.64
CA THR A 91 -6.35 -12.52 -19.70
C THR A 91 -7.46 -11.63 -19.16
N ILE A 92 -7.71 -11.68 -17.84
CA ILE A 92 -8.70 -10.83 -17.17
C ILE A 92 -8.06 -9.48 -16.85
N SER A 93 -8.65 -8.40 -17.35
CA SER A 93 -8.06 -7.05 -17.31
C SER A 93 -7.68 -6.58 -15.90
N TYR A 94 -8.56 -6.78 -14.90
CA TYR A 94 -8.25 -6.36 -13.52
C TYR A 94 -7.19 -7.24 -12.86
N VAL A 95 -7.08 -8.52 -13.19
CA VAL A 95 -6.00 -9.40 -12.72
C VAL A 95 -4.66 -8.90 -13.28
N PHE A 96 -4.61 -8.66 -14.59
CA PHE A 96 -3.43 -8.11 -15.25
C PHE A 96 -3.00 -6.76 -14.64
N LYS A 97 -3.97 -5.87 -14.35
CA LYS A 97 -3.73 -4.58 -13.68
C LYS A 97 -3.11 -4.78 -12.30
N VAL A 98 -3.68 -5.64 -11.45
CA VAL A 98 -3.16 -5.92 -10.10
C VAL A 98 -1.72 -6.45 -10.15
N ILE A 99 -1.44 -7.40 -11.03
CA ILE A 99 -0.09 -7.97 -11.18
C ILE A 99 0.92 -6.92 -11.68
N ASN A 100 0.52 -6.04 -12.60
CA ASN A 100 1.39 -4.97 -13.09
C ASN A 100 1.65 -3.90 -12.01
N MET A 101 0.63 -3.49 -11.25
CA MET A 101 0.76 -2.57 -10.13
C MET A 101 1.75 -3.11 -9.09
N LYS A 102 1.59 -4.39 -8.69
CA LYS A 102 2.56 -5.09 -7.82
C LYS A 102 3.98 -5.01 -8.38
N LYS A 103 4.18 -5.36 -9.67
CA LYS A 103 5.51 -5.36 -10.29
C LYS A 103 6.16 -3.97 -10.25
N ARG A 104 5.40 -2.90 -10.53
CA ARG A 104 5.89 -1.51 -10.49
C ARG A 104 6.34 -1.13 -9.09
N SER A 105 5.49 -1.33 -8.08
CA SER A 105 5.80 -1.00 -6.68
C SER A 105 7.03 -1.76 -6.17
N LEU A 106 7.12 -3.06 -6.45
CA LEU A 106 8.27 -3.89 -6.06
C LEU A 106 9.55 -3.48 -6.79
N SER A 107 9.49 -3.20 -8.09
CA SER A 107 10.65 -2.78 -8.88
C SER A 107 11.21 -1.45 -8.39
N GLU A 108 10.33 -0.48 -8.11
CA GLU A 108 10.73 0.82 -7.57
C GLU A 108 11.35 0.69 -6.18
N CYS A 109 10.69 -0.07 -5.28
CA CYS A 109 11.24 -0.35 -3.95
C CYS A 109 12.62 -1.00 -4.04
N HIS A 110 12.79 -1.98 -4.93
CA HIS A 110 14.09 -2.65 -5.15
C HIS A 110 15.16 -1.66 -5.62
N LYS A 111 14.85 -0.79 -6.56
CA LYS A 111 15.80 0.25 -7.04
C LYS A 111 16.21 1.18 -5.90
N LEU A 112 15.24 1.68 -5.11
CA LEU A 112 15.53 2.61 -4.02
C LEU A 112 16.31 1.97 -2.87
N LYS A 113 16.18 0.69 -2.61
CA LYS A 113 17.05 -0.05 -1.67
C LYS A 113 18.53 0.06 -2.03
N GLY A 114 18.87 0.13 -3.33
CA GLY A 114 20.24 0.28 -3.80
C GLY A 114 20.70 1.74 -3.96
N LEU A 115 19.77 2.66 -4.24
CA LEU A 115 20.08 4.06 -4.55
C LEU A 115 20.03 5.00 -3.36
N LEU A 116 19.23 4.70 -2.33
CA LEU A 116 19.07 5.55 -1.16
C LEU A 116 20.38 5.74 -0.42
N ARG A 117 20.71 6.98 -0.09
CA ARG A 117 21.90 7.37 0.66
C ARG A 117 21.48 8.17 1.89
N PHE A 118 21.96 7.75 3.05
CA PHE A 118 21.77 8.46 4.28
C PHE A 118 22.90 9.48 4.49
N GLN A 119 22.52 10.66 4.99
CA GLN A 119 23.43 11.68 5.48
C GLN A 119 23.25 11.77 7.01
N GLU A 120 24.35 11.81 7.75
CA GLU A 120 24.30 12.03 9.18
C GLU A 120 23.99 13.51 9.43
N ILE A 121 22.89 13.78 10.13
CA ILE A 121 22.43 15.13 10.46
C ILE A 121 22.67 15.48 11.95
N ALA A 122 22.90 14.48 12.78
CA ALA A 122 23.30 14.57 14.18
C ALA A 122 23.99 13.26 14.59
N PRO A 123 24.76 13.19 15.69
CA PRO A 123 25.37 11.97 16.16
C PRO A 123 24.36 10.82 16.24
N ASN A 124 24.63 9.71 15.55
CA ASN A 124 23.74 8.55 15.42
C ASN A 124 22.35 8.82 14.85
N PHE A 125 22.20 9.88 14.06
CA PHE A 125 20.92 10.23 13.45
C PHE A 125 21.09 10.54 11.96
N CYS A 126 20.51 9.71 11.12
CA CYS A 126 20.65 9.78 9.67
C CYS A 126 19.34 10.20 8.98
N TYR A 127 19.48 10.91 7.89
CA TYR A 127 18.37 11.39 7.07
C TYR A 127 18.58 11.02 5.60
N SER A 128 17.50 10.66 4.93
CA SER A 128 17.46 10.53 3.47
C SER A 128 16.11 11.00 2.93
N SER A 129 16.12 11.62 1.77
CA SER A 129 14.89 11.99 1.05
C SER A 129 14.75 11.19 -0.23
N ILE A 130 13.49 10.88 -0.58
CA ILE A 130 13.10 10.16 -1.77
C ILE A 130 11.92 10.83 -2.47
N HIS A 131 11.79 10.57 -3.78
CA HIS A 131 10.68 11.06 -4.61
C HIS A 131 10.06 9.88 -5.37
N PRO A 132 9.43 8.93 -4.67
CA PRO A 132 8.93 7.72 -5.33
C PRO A 132 7.58 7.97 -6.00
N ASP A 133 7.34 7.30 -7.13
CA ASP A 133 6.02 7.29 -7.76
C ASP A 133 5.00 6.55 -6.89
N ASN A 134 5.39 5.39 -6.34
CA ASN A 134 4.52 4.53 -5.54
C ASN A 134 4.72 4.75 -4.04
N ASN A 135 3.71 4.44 -3.22
CA ASN A 135 3.79 4.59 -1.75
C ASN A 135 4.58 3.44 -1.11
N ILE A 136 5.89 3.45 -1.30
CA ILE A 136 6.80 2.36 -0.88
C ILE A 136 7.61 2.68 0.37
N ILE A 137 7.26 3.75 1.09
CA ILE A 137 8.04 4.20 2.25
C ILE A 137 8.12 3.14 3.36
N GLU A 138 7.02 2.42 3.61
CA GLU A 138 6.97 1.38 4.65
C GLU A 138 7.83 0.16 4.30
N PRO A 139 7.68 -0.52 3.14
CA PRO A 139 8.54 -1.65 2.77
C PRO A 139 10.02 -1.23 2.61
N LEU A 140 10.29 0.01 2.24
CA LEU A 140 11.65 0.54 2.18
C LEU A 140 12.21 0.75 3.58
N GLY A 141 11.44 1.34 4.50
CA GLY A 141 11.81 1.53 5.90
C GLY A 141 12.13 0.22 6.60
N HIS A 142 11.29 -0.80 6.43
CA HIS A 142 11.56 -2.15 6.97
C HIS A 142 12.85 -2.77 6.45
N HIS A 143 13.18 -2.55 5.17
CA HIS A 143 14.47 -3.00 4.64
C HIS A 143 15.65 -2.35 5.38
N PHE A 144 15.57 -1.03 5.65
CA PHE A 144 16.65 -0.32 6.34
C PHE A 144 16.70 -0.58 7.84
N ILE A 145 15.59 -0.88 8.50
CA ILE A 145 15.62 -1.41 9.89
C ILE A 145 16.49 -2.66 9.96
N ASN A 146 16.29 -3.62 9.04
CA ASN A 146 17.08 -4.84 9.01
C ASN A 146 18.56 -4.62 8.68
N ARG A 147 18.86 -3.61 7.86
CA ARG A 147 20.23 -3.29 7.42
C ARG A 147 21.00 -2.43 8.42
N LEU A 148 20.31 -1.56 9.14
CA LEU A 148 20.85 -0.55 10.06
C LEU A 148 20.15 -0.60 11.43
N PRO A 149 20.13 -1.76 12.12
CA PRO A 149 19.30 -1.97 13.31
C PRO A 149 19.71 -1.08 14.50
N THR A 150 20.95 -0.61 14.54
CA THR A 150 21.51 0.21 15.63
C THR A 150 21.56 1.71 15.33
N MET A 151 21.02 2.13 14.18
CA MET A 151 21.10 3.52 13.72
C MET A 151 19.69 4.15 13.70
N ASN A 152 19.57 5.34 14.28
CA ASN A 152 18.35 6.14 14.13
C ASN A 152 18.31 6.74 12.73
N PHE A 153 17.18 6.67 12.06
CA PHE A 153 17.07 7.28 10.74
C PHE A 153 15.68 7.78 10.40
N ILE A 154 15.66 8.72 9.46
CA ILE A 154 14.45 9.20 8.80
C ILE A 154 14.58 8.94 7.29
N ILE A 155 13.54 8.37 6.70
CA ILE A 155 13.31 8.36 5.25
C ILE A 155 12.14 9.30 4.97
N HIS A 156 12.34 10.33 4.17
CA HIS A 156 11.34 11.33 3.85
C HIS A 156 10.84 11.16 2.42
N ASP A 157 9.59 10.76 2.25
CA ASP A 157 8.88 10.78 0.97
C ASP A 157 8.38 12.22 0.72
N LYS A 158 9.09 12.93 -0.17
CA LYS A 158 8.79 14.31 -0.54
C LYS A 158 7.51 14.47 -1.36
N ILE A 159 7.05 13.40 -2.02
CA ILE A 159 5.84 13.44 -2.86
C ILE A 159 4.59 13.39 -1.99
N ARG A 160 4.60 12.54 -0.94
CA ARG A 160 3.46 12.33 -0.04
C ARG A 160 3.56 13.15 1.24
N GLU A 161 4.67 13.87 1.41
CA GLU A 161 4.95 14.66 2.62
C GLU A 161 4.87 13.82 3.90
N ILE A 162 5.40 12.57 3.85
CA ILE A 162 5.43 11.65 4.99
C ILE A 162 6.85 11.21 5.30
N CYS A 163 7.11 10.91 6.58
CA CYS A 163 8.39 10.43 7.05
C CYS A 163 8.25 9.08 7.75
N PHE A 164 9.10 8.12 7.37
CA PHE A 164 9.35 6.91 8.12
C PHE A 164 10.50 7.19 9.10
N ILE A 165 10.22 7.12 10.39
CA ILE A 165 11.19 7.39 11.45
C ILE A 165 11.45 6.09 12.22
N TYR A 166 12.71 5.76 12.42
CA TYR A 166 13.16 4.64 13.22
C TYR A 166 14.12 5.10 14.31
N ASN A 167 13.87 4.69 15.55
CA ASN A 167 14.64 5.07 16.74
C ASN A 167 15.36 3.89 17.40
N THR A 168 15.76 2.87 16.64
CA THR A 168 16.36 1.60 17.08
C THR A 168 15.47 0.66 17.88
N LYS A 169 14.28 1.10 18.32
CA LYS A 169 13.31 0.30 19.08
C LYS A 169 12.00 0.11 18.35
N GLU A 170 11.49 1.20 17.79
CA GLU A 170 10.21 1.24 17.09
C GLU A 170 10.29 2.15 15.87
N TYR A 171 9.36 2.00 14.97
CA TYR A 171 9.19 2.92 13.85
C TYR A 171 7.80 3.58 13.87
N LYS A 172 7.72 4.75 13.25
CA LYS A 172 6.47 5.48 13.01
C LYS A 172 6.48 6.08 11.63
N ILE A 173 5.31 6.14 11.01
CA ILE A 173 5.09 6.92 9.79
C ILE A 173 4.23 8.11 10.19
N ILE A 174 4.73 9.32 9.94
CA ILE A 174 4.07 10.57 10.33
C ILE A 174 4.12 11.58 9.19
N ASP A 175 3.23 12.57 9.22
CA ASP A 175 3.24 13.70 8.31
C ASP A 175 4.53 14.53 8.52
N SER A 176 5.22 14.87 7.42
CA SER A 176 6.48 15.61 7.47
C SER A 176 6.30 17.06 7.95
N LYS A 177 5.10 17.63 7.84
CA LYS A 177 4.76 18.97 8.36
C LYS A 177 4.93 19.07 9.88
N ASN A 178 4.90 17.92 10.56
CA ASN A 178 5.07 17.85 12.02
C ASN A 178 6.53 17.67 12.45
N ILE A 179 7.50 17.73 11.52
CA ILE A 179 8.91 17.52 11.81
C ILE A 179 9.71 18.72 11.34
N ASN A 180 10.49 19.34 12.25
CA ASN A 180 11.58 20.23 11.87
C ASN A 180 12.77 19.38 11.42
N ILE A 181 12.89 19.17 10.10
CA ILE A 181 14.06 18.51 9.52
C ILE A 181 15.13 19.59 9.33
N PRO A 182 16.33 19.43 9.92
CA PRO A 182 17.42 20.35 9.65
C PRO A 182 17.71 20.39 8.15
N SER A 183 17.80 21.59 7.60
CA SER A 183 18.15 21.87 6.18
C SER A 183 19.61 21.55 5.91
#